data_9b1d4b1250144ce52c08a0df10cb7796
#
_entry.id   9b1d4b1250144ce52c08a0df10cb7796
#
_cell.length_a   1.000
_cell.length_b   1.000
_cell.length_c   1.000
_cell.angle_alpha   90.00
_cell.angle_beta   90.00
_cell.angle_gamma   90.00
#
_symmetry.space_group_name_H-M   'P 1'
#
loop_
_entity.id
_entity.type
_entity.pdbx_description
1 polymer ?
#
loop_
_entity_poly.entity_id
_entity_poly.type
_entity_poly.pdbx_seq_one_letter_code
_entity_poly.pdbx_strand_id
1 'polypeptide(L)'
;ILNDTGSIEFDYPYDEKARLISQNMLVSVNGHIYEISRTTRNMNGADSLHVYGTPHFVYEAQKAFIPTIGDHIGETSRAVLQAAVKIISDFKEEVNEKCIFHIMTNAELPAKGMKWVADDELLIDFFSTDKTNLWDVIKTIIENLGRGEIFHETTIDSNNNIVCNIAIVERIGTDNGVRLRLEKNMQSISIERNVSDMITRLWAFGSDDLTVSSVNGGKAYIDSPNIEKYGVQEGYKDYSDYTSADKLYRNAKWEFDEDNEDRIDAPQLTISGKLI
;
A
#
# COMPACT_ATOMS: atom_id res chain seq x y z
N ILE A 1 -5.98 -6.46 -5.66
CA ILE A 1 -5.66 -6.13 -4.24
C ILE A 1 -5.50 -4.63 -4.19
N LEU A 2 -6.25 -3.95 -3.32
CA LEU A 2 -6.14 -2.51 -3.12
C LEU A 2 -4.74 -2.18 -2.60
N ASN A 3 -4.16 -1.06 -3.09
CA ASN A 3 -2.84 -0.58 -2.68
C ASN A 3 -1.67 -1.56 -2.93
N ASP A 4 -1.85 -2.52 -3.82
CA ASP A 4 -0.81 -3.46 -4.22
C ASP A 4 -0.31 -3.17 -5.66
N THR A 5 0.79 -3.79 -6.03
CA THR A 5 1.46 -3.56 -7.31
C THR A 5 0.61 -3.91 -8.53
N GLY A 6 -0.29 -4.89 -8.39
CA GLY A 6 -0.99 -5.46 -9.55
C GLY A 6 -0.04 -6.13 -10.55
N SER A 7 -0.59 -6.89 -11.47
CA SER A 7 0.16 -7.49 -12.57
C SER A 7 -0.78 -7.90 -13.70
N ILE A 8 -0.25 -8.10 -14.90
CA ILE A 8 -0.92 -8.84 -15.94
C ILE A 8 -0.11 -10.08 -16.31
N GLU A 9 -0.82 -11.14 -16.65
CA GLU A 9 -0.24 -12.35 -17.21
C GLU A 9 -1.10 -12.84 -18.36
N PHE A 10 -0.44 -13.24 -19.45
CA PHE A 10 -1.13 -13.84 -20.60
C PHE A 10 -0.19 -14.73 -21.39
N ASP A 11 -0.78 -15.71 -22.07
CA ASP A 11 -0.10 -16.57 -23.04
C ASP A 11 -0.35 -16.03 -24.47
N TYR A 12 0.73 -15.87 -25.24
CA TYR A 12 0.67 -15.47 -26.62
C TYR A 12 1.21 -16.60 -27.51
N PRO A 13 0.50 -17.01 -28.58
CA PRO A 13 1.02 -18.02 -29.51
C PRO A 13 2.39 -17.63 -30.04
N TYR A 14 3.36 -18.57 -30.06
CA TYR A 14 4.71 -18.24 -30.45
C TYR A 14 4.84 -18.17 -31.99
N ASP A 15 4.60 -17.00 -32.54
CA ASP A 15 4.70 -16.66 -33.95
C ASP A 15 5.80 -15.62 -34.22
N GLU A 16 5.82 -15.05 -35.42
CA GLU A 16 6.77 -13.97 -35.76
C GLU A 16 6.60 -12.71 -34.90
N LYS A 17 5.36 -12.42 -34.45
CA LYS A 17 5.08 -11.26 -33.59
C LYS A 17 5.55 -11.51 -32.16
N ALA A 18 5.41 -12.76 -31.67
CA ALA A 18 5.91 -13.15 -30.34
C ALA A 18 7.41 -12.89 -30.18
N ARG A 19 8.19 -13.02 -31.29
CA ARG A 19 9.63 -12.74 -31.29
C ARG A 19 9.97 -11.27 -31.06
N LEU A 20 9.02 -10.38 -31.29
CA LEU A 20 9.19 -8.95 -31.05
C LEU A 20 8.89 -8.58 -29.60
N ILE A 21 8.20 -9.45 -28.87
CA ILE A 21 7.86 -9.21 -27.45
C ILE A 21 9.08 -9.50 -26.59
N SER A 22 9.57 -8.47 -25.90
CA SER A 22 10.75 -8.57 -25.03
C SER A 22 10.52 -7.79 -23.72
N GLN A 23 11.41 -8.02 -22.75
CA GLN A 23 11.44 -7.23 -21.50
C GLN A 23 11.64 -5.75 -21.81
N ASN A 24 11.17 -4.90 -20.92
CA ASN A 24 11.19 -3.43 -20.99
C ASN A 24 10.34 -2.85 -22.14
N MET A 25 9.48 -3.65 -22.78
CA MET A 25 8.47 -3.13 -23.70
C MET A 25 7.20 -2.76 -22.96
N LEU A 26 6.53 -1.72 -23.45
CA LEU A 26 5.23 -1.32 -22.96
C LEU A 26 4.12 -2.06 -23.71
N VAL A 27 3.13 -2.53 -22.96
CA VAL A 27 1.91 -3.10 -23.50
C VAL A 27 0.69 -2.38 -22.91
N SER A 28 -0.25 -2.02 -23.76
CA SER A 28 -1.52 -1.43 -23.30
C SER A 28 -2.62 -2.48 -23.29
N VAL A 29 -3.28 -2.63 -22.15
CA VAL A 29 -4.42 -3.53 -21.96
C VAL A 29 -5.56 -2.74 -21.32
N ASN A 30 -6.70 -2.64 -21.99
CA ASN A 30 -7.88 -1.90 -21.53
C ASN A 30 -7.57 -0.43 -21.10
N GLY A 31 -6.64 0.22 -21.80
CA GLY A 31 -6.22 1.59 -21.52
C GLY A 31 -5.18 1.75 -20.40
N HIS A 32 -4.80 0.67 -19.73
CA HIS A 32 -3.71 0.66 -18.77
C HIS A 32 -2.40 0.25 -19.43
N ILE A 33 -1.30 0.90 -19.05
CA ILE A 33 0.03 0.65 -19.58
C ILE A 33 0.83 -0.18 -18.57
N TYR A 34 1.37 -1.29 -19.06
CA TYR A 34 2.21 -2.22 -18.29
C TYR A 34 3.58 -2.31 -18.95
N GLU A 35 4.60 -2.53 -18.15
CA GLU A 35 5.93 -2.88 -18.60
C GLU A 35 6.15 -4.38 -18.50
N ILE A 36 6.64 -4.99 -19.57
CA ILE A 36 6.94 -6.41 -19.60
C ILE A 36 8.21 -6.65 -18.81
N SER A 37 8.06 -7.29 -17.65
CA SER A 37 9.16 -7.61 -16.74
C SER A 37 9.75 -9.00 -16.97
N ARG A 38 8.96 -9.94 -17.49
CA ARG A 38 9.41 -11.31 -17.73
C ARG A 38 8.65 -11.94 -18.91
N THR A 39 9.38 -12.72 -19.69
CA THR A 39 8.80 -13.60 -20.72
C THR A 39 9.36 -15.01 -20.57
N THR A 40 8.52 -16.04 -20.76
CA THR A 40 8.92 -17.45 -20.72
C THR A 40 8.32 -18.16 -21.93
N ARG A 41 9.17 -18.79 -22.76
CA ARG A 41 8.69 -19.61 -23.88
C ARG A 41 8.40 -21.02 -23.38
N ASN A 42 7.18 -21.48 -23.59
CA ASN A 42 6.71 -22.82 -23.29
C ASN A 42 6.63 -23.64 -24.58
N MET A 43 7.40 -24.72 -24.65
CA MET A 43 7.46 -25.61 -25.83
C MET A 43 6.78 -26.94 -25.61
N ASN A 44 5.98 -27.09 -24.55
CA ASN A 44 5.23 -28.31 -24.22
C ASN A 44 3.82 -28.24 -24.83
N GLY A 45 3.60 -28.90 -25.96
CA GLY A 45 2.32 -28.87 -26.68
C GLY A 45 2.24 -27.73 -27.70
N ALA A 46 1.36 -26.75 -27.49
CA ALA A 46 1.33 -25.55 -28.32
C ALA A 46 2.47 -24.61 -27.91
N ASP A 47 3.32 -24.24 -28.87
CA ASP A 47 4.41 -23.30 -28.63
C ASP A 47 3.83 -21.91 -28.30
N SER A 48 4.09 -21.42 -27.10
CA SER A 48 3.55 -20.15 -26.57
C SER A 48 4.59 -19.37 -25.81
N LEU A 49 4.40 -18.05 -25.79
CA LEU A 49 5.14 -17.10 -24.98
C LEU A 49 4.27 -16.66 -23.81
N HIS A 50 4.64 -17.04 -22.59
CA HIS A 50 4.04 -16.52 -21.37
C HIS A 50 4.64 -15.16 -21.05
N VAL A 51 3.81 -14.14 -20.92
CA VAL A 51 4.20 -12.75 -20.69
C VAL A 51 3.70 -12.31 -19.33
N TYR A 52 4.60 -11.76 -18.52
CA TYR A 52 4.30 -11.14 -17.25
C TYR A 52 4.62 -9.65 -17.31
N GLY A 53 3.67 -8.80 -16.91
CA GLY A 53 3.83 -7.35 -16.89
C GLY A 53 3.40 -6.72 -15.58
N THR A 54 4.11 -5.67 -15.20
CA THR A 54 3.83 -4.82 -14.03
C THR A 54 3.27 -3.49 -14.52
N PRO A 55 2.29 -2.85 -13.84
CA PRO A 55 1.87 -1.50 -14.20
C PRO A 55 3.08 -0.57 -14.31
N HIS A 56 3.18 0.15 -15.42
CA HIS A 56 4.38 0.95 -15.72
C HIS A 56 4.68 1.98 -14.62
N PHE A 57 3.64 2.61 -14.04
CA PHE A 57 3.84 3.50 -12.88
C PHE A 57 4.56 2.79 -11.73
N VAL A 58 4.10 1.60 -11.34
CA VAL A 58 4.68 0.84 -10.22
C VAL A 58 6.12 0.44 -10.51
N TYR A 59 6.38 -0.03 -11.74
CA TYR A 59 7.71 -0.41 -12.17
C TYR A 59 8.70 0.76 -12.08
N GLU A 60 8.30 1.94 -12.57
CA GLU A 60 9.12 3.14 -12.50
C GLU A 60 9.26 3.68 -11.07
N ALA A 61 8.18 3.64 -10.26
CA ALA A 61 8.22 4.08 -8.87
C ALA A 61 9.14 3.21 -8.00
N GLN A 62 9.20 1.90 -8.25
CA GLN A 62 10.12 0.99 -7.56
C GLN A 62 11.59 1.23 -7.93
N LYS A 63 11.87 1.78 -9.11
CA LYS A 63 13.21 2.13 -9.58
C LYS A 63 13.61 3.58 -9.25
N ALA A 64 12.65 4.43 -8.95
CA ALA A 64 12.90 5.83 -8.62
C ALA A 64 13.55 5.94 -7.24
N PHE A 65 14.88 5.90 -7.22
CA PHE A 65 15.68 5.90 -6.02
C PHE A 65 15.65 7.25 -5.31
N ILE A 66 15.48 7.21 -3.99
CA ILE A 66 15.50 8.35 -3.07
C ILE A 66 16.61 8.09 -2.05
N PRO A 67 17.73 8.83 -2.08
CA PRO A 67 18.85 8.60 -1.14
C PRO A 67 18.45 8.87 0.29
N THR A 68 17.74 9.96 0.53
CA THR A 68 17.22 10.35 1.85
C THR A 68 15.99 11.22 1.66
N ILE A 69 14.93 10.92 2.40
CA ILE A 69 13.79 11.83 2.61
C ILE A 69 13.75 12.15 4.11
N GLY A 70 13.73 13.44 4.47
CA GLY A 70 13.74 13.90 5.85
C GLY A 70 12.44 13.63 6.61
N ASP A 71 12.40 14.07 7.86
CA ASP A 71 11.20 14.04 8.68
C ASP A 71 10.15 15.03 8.17
N HIS A 72 8.90 14.56 8.07
CA HIS A 72 7.73 15.36 7.79
C HIS A 72 6.68 15.09 8.88
N ILE A 73 6.73 15.86 9.95
CA ILE A 73 5.91 15.67 11.14
C ILE A 73 4.73 16.64 11.13
N GLY A 74 3.52 16.09 11.25
CA GLY A 74 2.30 16.88 11.20
C GLY A 74 2.06 17.51 9.83
N GLU A 75 2.45 16.83 8.76
CA GLU A 75 2.25 17.29 7.38
C GLU A 75 1.16 16.48 6.67
N THR A 76 0.62 17.00 5.58
CA THR A 76 -0.34 16.27 4.75
C THR A 76 0.36 15.18 3.95
N SER A 77 -0.34 14.09 3.67
CA SER A 77 0.16 13.02 2.80
C SER A 77 0.66 13.52 1.44
N ARG A 78 0.00 14.56 0.93
CA ARG A 78 0.36 15.20 -0.32
C ARG A 78 1.69 15.95 -0.23
N ALA A 79 1.94 16.64 0.87
CA ALA A 79 3.20 17.36 1.09
C ALA A 79 4.40 16.41 1.13
N VAL A 80 4.25 15.27 1.83
CA VAL A 80 5.29 14.22 1.88
C VAL A 80 5.53 13.63 0.48
N LEU A 81 4.47 13.35 -0.27
CA LEU A 81 4.60 12.84 -1.64
C LEU A 81 5.27 13.87 -2.57
N GLN A 82 4.95 15.16 -2.41
CA GLN A 82 5.59 16.24 -3.17
C GLN A 82 7.09 16.34 -2.86
N ALA A 83 7.49 16.20 -1.60
CA ALA A 83 8.88 16.17 -1.21
C ALA A 83 9.64 15.00 -1.87
N ALA A 84 9.06 13.80 -1.86
CA ALA A 84 9.65 12.63 -2.50
C ALA A 84 9.83 12.81 -4.02
N VAL A 85 8.78 13.26 -4.71
CA VAL A 85 8.82 13.49 -6.17
C VAL A 85 9.79 14.64 -6.52
N LYS A 86 9.89 15.65 -5.67
CA LYS A 86 10.86 16.75 -5.85
C LYS A 86 12.30 16.23 -5.82
N ILE A 87 12.65 15.38 -4.85
CA ILE A 87 14.01 14.79 -4.76
C ILE A 87 14.32 14.04 -6.07
N ILE A 88 13.39 13.23 -6.57
CA ILE A 88 13.57 12.50 -7.84
C ILE A 88 13.74 13.49 -9.01
N SER A 89 12.94 14.56 -9.05
CA SER A 89 13.00 15.57 -10.10
C SER A 89 14.34 16.29 -10.12
N ASP A 90 14.84 16.67 -8.95
CA ASP A 90 16.14 17.35 -8.80
C ASP A 90 17.29 16.45 -9.32
N PHE A 91 17.25 15.14 -8.99
CA PHE A 91 18.22 14.18 -9.53
C PHE A 91 18.14 14.00 -11.05
N LYS A 92 16.93 13.93 -11.59
CA LYS A 92 16.72 13.82 -13.04
C LYS A 92 17.23 15.05 -13.78
N GLU A 93 17.03 16.23 -13.21
CA GLU A 93 17.54 17.50 -13.75
C GLU A 93 19.07 17.54 -13.80
N GLU A 94 19.75 17.05 -12.74
CA GLU A 94 21.23 16.97 -12.69
C GLU A 94 21.83 16.14 -13.84
N VAL A 95 21.12 15.10 -14.29
CA VAL A 95 21.54 14.25 -15.41
C VAL A 95 20.88 14.61 -16.74
N ASN A 96 20.23 15.76 -16.80
CA ASN A 96 19.52 16.29 -17.96
C ASN A 96 18.40 15.36 -18.46
N GLU A 97 17.74 14.66 -17.54
CA GLU A 97 16.56 13.85 -17.77
C GLU A 97 15.31 14.53 -17.21
N LYS A 98 14.13 14.18 -17.74
CA LYS A 98 12.86 14.70 -17.25
C LYS A 98 12.25 13.75 -16.22
N CYS A 99 11.75 14.28 -15.11
CA CYS A 99 10.93 13.53 -14.20
C CYS A 99 9.58 13.19 -14.85
N ILE A 100 9.19 11.92 -14.80
CA ILE A 100 7.94 11.42 -15.38
C ILE A 100 6.77 11.40 -14.39
N PHE A 101 7.04 11.59 -13.08
CA PHE A 101 6.01 11.53 -12.05
C PHE A 101 5.27 12.86 -11.93
N HIS A 102 3.95 12.78 -11.96
CA HIS A 102 3.03 13.89 -11.79
C HIS A 102 2.05 13.62 -10.65
N ILE A 103 2.06 14.48 -9.64
CA ILE A 103 1.08 14.43 -8.55
C ILE A 103 -0.16 15.17 -9.01
N MET A 104 -1.26 14.45 -9.12
CA MET A 104 -2.52 14.99 -9.61
C MET A 104 -3.05 16.09 -8.69
N THR A 105 -3.59 17.13 -9.29
CA THR A 105 -4.20 18.25 -8.57
C THR A 105 -5.64 17.96 -8.17
N ASN A 106 -6.18 18.76 -7.24
CA ASN A 106 -7.61 18.71 -6.88
C ASN A 106 -8.54 19.04 -8.06
N ALA A 107 -8.04 19.68 -9.13
CA ALA A 107 -8.79 19.99 -10.32
C ALA A 107 -8.86 18.80 -11.30
N GLU A 108 -7.89 17.88 -11.27
CA GLU A 108 -7.82 16.72 -12.15
C GLU A 108 -8.64 15.52 -11.64
N LEU A 109 -8.71 15.32 -10.32
CA LEU A 109 -9.38 14.18 -9.70
C LEU A 109 -10.92 14.18 -9.89
N PRO A 110 -11.66 15.30 -9.80
CA PRO A 110 -13.11 15.31 -9.98
C PRO A 110 -13.55 14.80 -11.36
N ALA A 111 -12.76 15.05 -12.41
CA ALA A 111 -13.02 14.50 -13.74
C ALA A 111 -13.01 12.97 -13.79
N LYS A 112 -12.35 12.33 -12.80
CA LYS A 112 -12.28 10.86 -12.62
C LYS A 112 -13.25 10.36 -11.52
N GLY A 113 -14.07 11.24 -10.93
CA GLY A 113 -14.99 10.89 -9.84
C GLY A 113 -14.31 10.60 -8.51
N MET A 114 -13.09 11.10 -8.32
CA MET A 114 -12.26 10.85 -7.12
C MET A 114 -11.96 12.15 -6.38
N LYS A 115 -11.53 12.01 -5.12
CA LYS A 115 -11.04 13.10 -4.26
C LYS A 115 -9.78 12.65 -3.55
N TRP A 116 -8.88 13.60 -3.28
CA TRP A 116 -7.79 13.36 -2.36
C TRP A 116 -8.31 12.94 -0.98
N VAL A 117 -7.57 12.03 -0.34
CA VAL A 117 -7.83 11.71 1.06
C VAL A 117 -7.57 12.98 1.88
N ALA A 118 -8.59 13.47 2.57
CA ALA A 118 -8.70 14.63 3.47
C ALA A 118 -7.40 15.44 3.68
N ASP A 119 -6.99 16.18 2.65
CA ASP A 119 -5.69 16.87 2.58
C ASP A 119 -5.49 17.91 3.70
N ASP A 120 -6.59 18.54 4.16
CA ASP A 120 -6.53 19.64 5.13
C ASP A 120 -6.80 19.20 6.58
N GLU A 121 -7.29 17.99 6.79
CA GLU A 121 -7.77 17.52 8.09
C GLU A 121 -6.96 16.34 8.64
N LEU A 122 -6.20 15.65 7.80
CA LEU A 122 -5.45 14.46 8.18
C LEU A 122 -3.95 14.69 8.01
N LEU A 123 -3.29 14.94 9.13
CA LEU A 123 -1.85 15.08 9.21
C LEU A 123 -1.22 13.74 9.58
N ILE A 124 -0.08 13.45 9.00
CA ILE A 124 0.70 12.25 9.29
C ILE A 124 2.07 12.62 9.85
N ASP A 125 2.66 11.69 10.57
CA ASP A 125 4.05 11.75 10.99
C ASP A 125 4.84 10.77 10.11
N PHE A 126 5.61 11.33 9.17
CA PHE A 126 6.50 10.56 8.32
C PHE A 126 7.94 10.77 8.80
N PHE A 127 8.56 9.71 9.27
CA PHE A 127 9.94 9.74 9.76
C PHE A 127 10.93 9.52 8.63
N SER A 128 12.10 10.12 8.76
CA SER A 128 13.15 10.09 7.76
C SER A 128 13.53 8.65 7.37
N THR A 129 13.71 8.44 6.07
CA THR A 129 14.09 7.16 5.51
C THR A 129 15.26 7.35 4.54
N ASP A 130 16.29 6.53 4.70
CA ASP A 130 17.45 6.49 3.81
C ASP A 130 17.36 5.34 2.83
N LYS A 131 17.85 5.56 1.59
CA LYS A 131 17.98 4.54 0.55
C LYS A 131 16.66 3.80 0.26
N THR A 132 15.65 4.55 -0.05
CA THR A 132 14.31 4.08 -0.38
C THR A 132 13.97 4.33 -1.86
N ASN A 133 12.75 4.04 -2.25
CA ASN A 133 12.21 4.35 -3.57
C ASN A 133 10.81 4.97 -3.43
N LEU A 134 10.29 5.54 -4.52
CA LEU A 134 9.01 6.24 -4.49
C LEU A 134 7.85 5.33 -4.09
N TRP A 135 7.86 4.06 -4.53
CA TRP A 135 6.79 3.12 -4.20
C TRP A 135 6.73 2.82 -2.69
N ASP A 136 7.88 2.65 -2.05
CA ASP A 136 7.93 2.40 -0.61
C ASP A 136 7.54 3.64 0.19
N VAL A 137 7.92 4.85 -0.24
CA VAL A 137 7.43 6.10 0.37
C VAL A 137 5.90 6.18 0.30
N ILE A 138 5.29 5.86 -0.86
CA ILE A 138 3.84 5.86 -1.02
C ILE A 138 3.17 4.86 -0.07
N LYS A 139 3.71 3.65 0.08
CA LYS A 139 3.18 2.65 1.02
C LYS A 139 3.25 3.15 2.46
N THR A 140 4.38 3.71 2.88
CA THR A 140 4.54 4.27 4.22
C THR A 140 3.54 5.41 4.48
N ILE A 141 3.27 6.27 3.48
CA ILE A 141 2.24 7.30 3.61
C ILE A 141 0.86 6.67 3.86
N ILE A 142 0.48 5.63 3.12
CA ILE A 142 -0.82 4.94 3.29
C ILE A 142 -0.90 4.25 4.66
N GLU A 143 0.16 3.60 5.11
CA GLU A 143 0.24 2.98 6.43
C GLU A 143 0.04 4.02 7.54
N ASN A 144 0.70 5.17 7.45
CA ASN A 144 0.57 6.26 8.42
C ASN A 144 -0.81 6.94 8.39
N LEU A 145 -1.46 6.97 7.22
CA LEU A 145 -2.83 7.46 7.08
C LEU A 145 -3.87 6.49 7.71
N GLY A 146 -3.58 5.19 7.71
CA GLY A 146 -4.52 4.13 8.10
C GLY A 146 -5.74 4.01 7.18
N ARG A 147 -5.81 4.80 6.10
CA ARG A 147 -6.92 4.81 5.13
C ARG A 147 -6.49 5.41 3.80
N GLY A 148 -7.33 5.25 2.79
CA GLY A 148 -7.11 5.79 1.44
C GLY A 148 -6.64 4.72 0.47
N GLU A 149 -6.73 5.06 -0.80
CA GLU A 149 -6.40 4.19 -1.91
C GLU A 149 -5.38 4.86 -2.83
N ILE A 150 -4.39 4.10 -3.30
CA ILE A 150 -3.39 4.58 -4.26
C ILE A 150 -4.01 4.56 -5.65
N PHE A 151 -4.33 5.72 -6.19
CA PHE A 151 -4.65 5.86 -7.60
C PHE A 151 -3.40 6.17 -8.38
N HIS A 152 -3.12 5.38 -9.40
CA HIS A 152 -2.04 5.63 -10.34
C HIS A 152 -2.45 5.28 -11.77
N GLU A 153 -1.93 6.01 -12.72
CA GLU A 153 -2.08 5.70 -14.13
C GLU A 153 -0.86 6.22 -14.91
N THR A 154 -0.54 5.53 -15.99
CA THR A 154 0.44 6.01 -16.97
C THR A 154 -0.30 6.51 -18.19
N THR A 155 0.00 7.74 -18.60
CA THR A 155 -0.56 8.38 -19.80
C THR A 155 0.55 8.83 -20.75
N ILE A 156 0.19 9.09 -22.01
CA ILE A 156 1.08 9.68 -22.99
C ILE A 156 0.54 11.08 -23.30
N ASP A 157 1.35 12.10 -23.09
CA ASP A 157 0.96 13.49 -23.34
C ASP A 157 0.94 13.83 -24.85
N SER A 158 0.48 15.04 -25.20
CA SER A 158 0.42 15.52 -26.59
C SER A 158 1.78 15.62 -27.28
N ASN A 159 2.87 15.61 -26.53
CA ASN A 159 4.25 15.64 -27.02
C ASN A 159 4.87 14.24 -27.06
N ASN A 160 4.05 13.20 -26.89
CA ASN A 160 4.47 11.80 -26.86
C ASN A 160 5.41 11.45 -25.68
N ASN A 161 5.34 12.22 -24.56
CA ASN A 161 6.05 11.87 -23.34
C ASN A 161 5.17 11.00 -22.45
N ILE A 162 5.82 10.05 -21.78
CA ILE A 162 5.19 9.24 -20.75
C ILE A 162 5.04 10.08 -19.49
N VAL A 163 3.86 10.04 -18.88
CA VAL A 163 3.54 10.70 -17.60
C VAL A 163 2.93 9.69 -16.66
N CYS A 164 3.56 9.53 -15.52
CA CYS A 164 3.12 8.65 -14.43
C CYS A 164 2.34 9.48 -13.40
N ASN A 165 1.02 9.47 -13.49
CA ASN A 165 0.13 10.20 -12.59
C ASN A 165 -0.10 9.44 -11.30
N ILE A 166 -0.13 10.15 -10.18
CA ILE A 166 -0.42 9.58 -8.86
C ILE A 166 -1.29 10.50 -8.00
N ALA A 167 -2.16 9.88 -7.22
CA ALA A 167 -2.88 10.50 -6.11
C ALA A 167 -3.15 9.47 -5.00
N ILE A 168 -3.29 9.96 -3.78
CA ILE A 168 -3.84 9.18 -2.67
C ILE A 168 -5.26 9.67 -2.46
N VAL A 169 -6.23 8.81 -2.76
CA VAL A 169 -7.64 9.18 -2.83
C VAL A 169 -8.46 8.51 -1.73
N GLU A 170 -9.60 9.08 -1.38
CA GLU A 170 -10.50 8.48 -0.40
C GLU A 170 -10.99 7.11 -0.88
N ARG A 171 -11.29 7.00 -2.18
CA ARG A 171 -11.78 5.78 -2.81
C ARG A 171 -11.60 5.82 -4.32
N ILE A 172 -11.22 4.69 -4.91
CA ILE A 172 -11.23 4.48 -6.35
C ILE A 172 -12.58 3.87 -6.74
N GLY A 173 -13.27 4.55 -7.68
CA GLY A 173 -14.59 4.12 -8.16
C GLY A 173 -15.74 4.60 -7.29
N THR A 174 -16.95 4.21 -7.69
CA THR A 174 -18.21 4.58 -7.05
C THR A 174 -18.96 3.34 -6.60
N ASP A 175 -19.69 3.47 -5.49
CA ASP A 175 -20.64 2.43 -5.08
C ASP A 175 -21.87 2.49 -5.98
N ASN A 176 -21.91 1.61 -6.97
CA ASN A 176 -23.04 1.46 -7.90
C ASN A 176 -24.16 0.57 -7.32
N GLY A 177 -24.11 0.27 -6.01
CA GLY A 177 -25.10 -0.58 -5.34
C GLY A 177 -25.05 -2.04 -5.79
N VAL A 178 -23.96 -2.48 -6.39
CA VAL A 178 -23.77 -3.89 -6.78
C VAL A 178 -23.62 -4.73 -5.52
N ARG A 179 -24.56 -5.66 -5.33
CA ARG A 179 -24.53 -6.61 -4.22
C ARG A 179 -24.05 -7.98 -4.71
N LEU A 180 -22.99 -8.46 -4.10
CA LEU A 180 -22.54 -9.82 -4.32
C LEU A 180 -23.49 -10.81 -3.63
N ARG A 181 -24.02 -11.77 -4.39
CA ARG A 181 -24.93 -12.79 -3.87
C ARG A 181 -24.51 -14.14 -4.39
N LEU A 182 -24.41 -15.12 -3.46
CA LEU A 182 -24.20 -16.51 -3.81
C LEU A 182 -25.30 -16.98 -4.80
N GLU A 183 -24.95 -17.83 -5.75
CA GLU A 183 -25.81 -18.38 -6.80
C GLU A 183 -26.40 -17.35 -7.79
N LYS A 184 -26.06 -16.07 -7.65
CA LYS A 184 -26.52 -15.03 -8.60
C LYS A 184 -25.36 -14.43 -9.40
N ASN A 185 -24.34 -13.92 -8.72
CA ASN A 185 -23.14 -13.33 -9.32
C ASN A 185 -21.85 -13.77 -8.59
N MET A 186 -22.01 -14.70 -7.64
CA MET A 186 -20.88 -15.39 -6.99
C MET A 186 -21.08 -16.90 -7.11
N GLN A 187 -20.04 -17.60 -7.50
CA GLN A 187 -19.99 -19.05 -7.56
C GLN A 187 -19.72 -19.65 -6.18
N SER A 188 -18.85 -19.02 -5.41
CA SER A 188 -18.49 -19.46 -4.06
C SER A 188 -18.08 -18.28 -3.20
N ILE A 189 -18.23 -18.45 -1.89
CA ILE A 189 -17.67 -17.58 -0.86
C ILE A 189 -17.04 -18.48 0.21
N SER A 190 -15.84 -18.14 0.64
CA SER A 190 -15.16 -18.76 1.77
C SER A 190 -14.87 -17.69 2.82
N ILE A 191 -15.17 -18.01 4.07
CA ILE A 191 -14.90 -17.14 5.19
C ILE A 191 -13.98 -17.91 6.14
N GLU A 192 -12.76 -17.47 6.26
CA GLU A 192 -11.77 -18.02 7.19
C GLU A 192 -11.60 -17.09 8.37
N ARG A 193 -11.58 -17.66 9.58
CA ARG A 193 -11.26 -16.94 10.80
C ARG A 193 -10.02 -17.55 11.42
N ASN A 194 -8.96 -16.80 11.52
CA ASN A 194 -7.70 -17.21 12.11
C ASN A 194 -7.47 -16.48 13.43
N VAL A 195 -7.12 -17.23 14.47
CA VAL A 195 -6.83 -16.73 15.83
C VAL A 195 -5.37 -17.01 16.24
N SER A 196 -4.56 -17.54 15.32
CA SER A 196 -3.19 -18.00 15.67
C SER A 196 -2.28 -16.88 16.16
N ASP A 197 -2.47 -15.68 15.66
CA ASP A 197 -1.64 -14.52 15.95
C ASP A 197 -2.33 -13.52 16.89
N MET A 198 -3.48 -13.92 17.46
CA MET A 198 -4.25 -13.07 18.34
C MET A 198 -3.54 -12.90 19.68
N ILE A 199 -3.46 -11.66 20.16
CA ILE A 199 -2.87 -11.32 21.46
C ILE A 199 -3.97 -10.72 22.33
N THR A 200 -4.19 -11.30 23.52
CA THR A 200 -5.11 -10.78 24.53
C THR A 200 -4.39 -10.24 25.76
N ARG A 201 -3.08 -10.51 25.90
CA ARG A 201 -2.18 -9.89 26.88
C ARG A 201 -0.93 -9.39 26.16
N LEU A 202 -0.77 -8.08 26.13
CA LEU A 202 0.34 -7.42 25.43
C LEU A 202 1.41 -6.95 26.41
N TRP A 203 2.64 -7.42 26.22
CA TRP A 203 3.84 -6.89 26.84
C TRP A 203 4.41 -5.81 25.92
N ALA A 204 4.35 -4.55 26.36
CA ALA A 204 4.85 -3.42 25.58
C ALA A 204 6.18 -2.94 26.14
N PHE A 205 7.19 -2.87 25.28
CA PHE A 205 8.54 -2.41 25.62
C PHE A 205 8.86 -1.11 24.89
N GLY A 206 9.25 -0.08 25.64
CA GLY A 206 9.77 1.18 25.10
C GLY A 206 11.29 1.20 25.05
N SER A 207 11.87 2.39 24.84
CA SER A 207 13.33 2.61 24.89
C SER A 207 13.89 2.19 26.24
N ASP A 208 15.11 1.61 26.24
CA ASP A 208 15.81 1.17 27.45
C ASP A 208 14.99 0.21 28.33
N ASP A 209 14.31 -0.74 27.75
CA ASP A 209 13.44 -1.72 28.43
C ASP A 209 12.31 -1.08 29.26
N LEU A 210 11.91 0.14 28.90
CA LEU A 210 10.78 0.82 29.52
C LEU A 210 9.51 -0.03 29.40
N THR A 211 8.80 -0.20 30.51
CA THR A 211 7.50 -0.89 30.52
C THR A 211 6.38 0.02 31.00
N VAL A 212 5.16 -0.43 30.85
CA VAL A 212 3.95 0.29 31.32
C VAL A 212 3.69 0.18 32.82
N SER A 213 4.53 -0.52 33.58
CA SER A 213 4.26 -0.86 34.99
C SER A 213 4.05 0.33 35.89
N SER A 214 4.77 1.45 35.67
CA SER A 214 4.65 2.66 36.49
C SER A 214 3.30 3.37 36.37
N VAL A 215 2.59 3.17 35.26
CA VAL A 215 1.30 3.81 34.92
C VAL A 215 0.13 2.80 34.90
N ASN A 216 0.42 1.51 35.02
CA ASN A 216 -0.56 0.43 34.93
C ASN A 216 -0.68 -0.37 36.24
N GLY A 217 -0.63 0.30 37.41
CA GLY A 217 -0.81 -0.35 38.70
C GLY A 217 0.21 -1.44 39.01
N GLY A 218 1.46 -1.30 38.53
CA GLY A 218 2.54 -2.26 38.73
C GLY A 218 2.59 -3.41 37.73
N LYS A 219 1.61 -3.51 36.80
CA LYS A 219 1.59 -4.53 35.76
C LYS A 219 2.41 -4.07 34.56
N ALA A 220 3.37 -4.86 34.10
CA ALA A 220 4.20 -4.58 32.96
C ALA A 220 3.52 -4.95 31.61
N TYR A 221 2.28 -5.41 31.63
CA TYR A 221 1.48 -5.82 30.49
C TYR A 221 0.10 -5.15 30.49
N ILE A 222 -0.58 -5.19 29.37
CA ILE A 222 -1.97 -4.71 29.21
C ILE A 222 -2.84 -5.88 28.79
N ASP A 223 -3.96 -6.06 29.49
CA ASP A 223 -4.97 -7.06 29.15
C ASP A 223 -6.02 -6.44 28.22
N SER A 224 -6.40 -7.16 27.19
CA SER A 224 -7.49 -6.83 26.28
C SER A 224 -8.84 -6.90 27.00
N PRO A 225 -9.82 -6.06 26.63
CA PRO A 225 -11.23 -6.23 27.03
C PRO A 225 -11.81 -7.60 26.64
N ASN A 226 -11.26 -8.26 25.64
CA ASN A 226 -11.72 -9.56 25.15
C ASN A 226 -11.03 -10.77 25.81
N ILE A 227 -10.20 -10.56 26.84
CA ILE A 227 -9.43 -11.64 27.48
C ILE A 227 -10.32 -12.71 28.12
N GLU A 228 -11.48 -12.32 28.64
CA GLU A 228 -12.45 -13.27 29.19
C GLU A 228 -13.06 -14.19 28.13
N LYS A 229 -13.22 -13.66 26.91
CA LYS A 229 -13.82 -14.39 25.78
C LYS A 229 -12.85 -15.37 25.14
N TYR A 230 -11.59 -14.97 24.97
CA TYR A 230 -10.61 -15.74 24.20
C TYR A 230 -9.51 -16.39 25.06
N GLY A 231 -9.53 -16.16 26.36
CA GLY A 231 -8.47 -16.61 27.27
C GLY A 231 -7.22 -15.74 27.17
N VAL A 232 -6.20 -16.12 27.94
CA VAL A 232 -4.90 -15.42 27.95
C VAL A 232 -4.05 -15.92 26.80
N GLN A 233 -3.76 -15.04 25.84
CA GLN A 233 -2.84 -15.26 24.73
C GLN A 233 -1.79 -14.15 24.82
N GLU A 234 -0.59 -14.50 25.24
CA GLU A 234 0.48 -13.54 25.49
C GLU A 234 1.27 -13.24 24.22
N GLY A 235 1.58 -11.97 24.03
CA GLY A 235 2.47 -11.50 22.99
C GLY A 235 3.20 -10.23 23.41
N TYR A 236 4.17 -9.80 22.63
CA TYR A 236 4.91 -8.57 22.89
C TYR A 236 5.02 -7.70 21.65
N LYS A 237 5.20 -6.40 21.89
CA LYS A 237 5.58 -5.42 20.87
C LYS A 237 6.65 -4.48 21.39
N ASP A 238 7.63 -4.20 20.54
CA ASP A 238 8.68 -3.22 20.80
C ASP A 238 8.29 -1.87 20.21
N TYR A 239 8.30 -0.87 21.07
CA TYR A 239 8.04 0.54 20.78
C TYR A 239 9.30 1.35 21.14
N SER A 240 10.41 1.04 20.50
CA SER A 240 11.75 1.57 20.82
C SER A 240 11.85 3.09 20.85
N ASP A 241 10.96 3.79 20.14
CA ASP A 241 10.93 5.26 20.06
C ASP A 241 10.22 5.92 21.27
N TYR A 242 9.53 5.14 22.10
CA TYR A 242 8.82 5.68 23.26
C TYR A 242 9.69 5.71 24.51
N THR A 243 10.00 6.92 24.97
CA THR A 243 10.77 7.18 26.21
C THR A 243 9.88 7.51 27.42
N SER A 244 8.54 7.49 27.26
CA SER A 244 7.56 7.81 28.31
C SER A 244 6.59 6.66 28.50
N ALA A 245 6.44 6.19 29.74
CA ALA A 245 5.51 5.12 30.08
C ALA A 245 4.05 5.47 29.78
N ASP A 246 3.64 6.75 29.93
CA ASP A 246 2.28 7.20 29.58
C ASP A 246 2.00 7.13 28.09
N LYS A 247 2.98 7.52 27.26
CA LYS A 247 2.85 7.41 25.79
C LYS A 247 2.82 5.95 25.36
N LEU A 248 3.74 5.14 25.90
CA LEU A 248 3.80 3.71 25.66
C LEU A 248 2.47 3.03 26.03
N TYR A 249 1.93 3.34 27.21
CA TYR A 249 0.66 2.78 27.67
C TYR A 249 -0.52 3.13 26.75
N ARG A 250 -0.63 4.39 26.31
CA ARG A 250 -1.71 4.83 25.41
C ARG A 250 -1.63 4.12 24.06
N ASN A 251 -0.45 4.03 23.48
CA ASN A 251 -0.27 3.34 22.20
C ASN A 251 -0.48 1.83 22.29
N ALA A 252 0.06 1.20 23.33
CA ALA A 252 -0.17 -0.23 23.54
C ALA A 252 -1.65 -0.55 23.84
N LYS A 253 -2.38 0.36 24.48
CA LYS A 253 -3.82 0.22 24.70
C LYS A 253 -4.63 0.39 23.40
N TRP A 254 -4.16 1.23 22.48
CA TRP A 254 -4.77 1.41 21.17
C TRP A 254 -4.82 0.12 20.35
N GLU A 255 -3.88 -0.79 20.56
CA GLU A 255 -3.88 -2.11 19.91
C GLU A 255 -5.14 -2.95 20.21
N PHE A 256 -5.87 -2.61 21.25
CA PHE A 256 -7.12 -3.27 21.67
C PHE A 256 -8.37 -2.42 21.43
N ASP A 257 -8.22 -1.23 20.87
CA ASP A 257 -9.33 -0.30 20.69
C ASP A 257 -10.30 -0.81 19.61
N GLU A 258 -11.60 -0.58 19.81
CA GLU A 258 -12.63 -1.00 18.85
C GLU A 258 -12.57 -0.21 17.55
N ASP A 259 -12.06 1.02 17.59
CA ASP A 259 -11.86 1.88 16.42
C ASP A 259 -10.58 1.53 15.63
N ASN A 260 -9.72 0.67 16.18
CA ASN A 260 -8.54 0.16 15.48
C ASN A 260 -8.94 -1.04 14.60
N GLU A 261 -8.92 -0.85 13.29
CA GLU A 261 -9.24 -1.92 12.32
C GLU A 261 -8.24 -3.08 12.38
N ASP A 262 -6.98 -2.81 12.79
CA ASP A 262 -5.89 -3.79 12.90
C ASP A 262 -5.68 -4.29 14.33
N ARG A 263 -6.72 -4.21 15.17
CA ARG A 263 -6.65 -4.66 16.56
C ARG A 263 -6.16 -6.10 16.68
N ILE A 264 -5.25 -6.31 17.63
CA ILE A 264 -4.55 -7.60 17.79
C ILE A 264 -5.33 -8.64 18.59
N ASP A 265 -6.42 -8.26 19.24
CA ASP A 265 -7.27 -9.12 20.07
C ASP A 265 -8.56 -9.58 19.38
N ALA A 266 -8.60 -9.46 18.07
CA ALA A 266 -9.70 -9.94 17.22
C ALA A 266 -9.22 -11.02 16.25
N PRO A 267 -10.09 -12.00 15.92
CA PRO A 267 -9.76 -12.96 14.87
C PRO A 267 -9.51 -12.27 13.53
N GLN A 268 -8.44 -12.64 12.86
CA GLN A 268 -8.23 -12.24 11.46
C GLN A 268 -9.30 -12.89 10.58
N LEU A 269 -10.00 -12.07 9.80
CA LEU A 269 -11.07 -12.50 8.92
C LEU A 269 -10.60 -12.41 7.46
N THR A 270 -10.49 -13.56 6.80
CA THR A 270 -10.24 -13.60 5.35
C THR A 270 -11.50 -14.02 4.63
N ILE A 271 -11.99 -13.15 3.73
CA ILE A 271 -13.15 -13.44 2.89
C ILE A 271 -12.66 -13.56 1.45
N SER A 272 -12.84 -14.72 0.86
CA SER A 272 -12.54 -14.97 -0.55
C SER A 272 -13.79 -15.42 -1.30
N GLY A 273 -13.88 -15.03 -2.57
CA GLY A 273 -15.03 -15.35 -3.38
C GLY A 273 -14.67 -15.50 -4.85
N LYS A 274 -15.40 -16.35 -5.56
CA LYS A 274 -15.31 -16.50 -7.01
C LYS A 274 -16.57 -15.92 -7.64
N LEU A 275 -16.39 -14.97 -8.54
CA LEU A 275 -17.48 -14.41 -9.35
C LEU A 275 -17.85 -15.37 -10.49
N ILE A 276 -19.11 -15.30 -10.95
CA ILE A 276 -19.61 -16.01 -12.12
C ILE A 276 -19.28 -15.20 -13.38
#